data_89e8856e6ec37c8b672e4df5488c2a74
#
_entry.id   89e8856e6ec37c8b672e4df5488c2a74
#
_cell.length_a   1.000
_cell.length_b   1.000
_cell.length_c   1.000
_cell.angle_alpha   90.00
_cell.angle_beta   90.00
_cell.angle_gamma   90.00
#
_symmetry.space_group_name_H-M   'P 1'
#
loop_
_entity.id
_entity.type
_entity.pdbx_description
1 polymer ?
#
loop_
_entity_poly.entity_id
_entity_poly.type
_entity_poly.pdbx_seq_one_letter_code
_entity_poly.pdbx_strand_id
1 'polypeptide(L)'
;YAYSKNIAIFNAAPYAGGVLAKGPDNFKKVTYQDATEEKLTLAREFEKVCKKHNVELGAAALQFSLKDKRITSTICGVTSVESIEKNLTWANSKISDEFWNEISKLSYSNNDPEADRVFTAG
;
A
#
# COMPACT_ATOMS: atom_id res chain seq x y z
N TYR A 1 2.04 20.52 1.63
CA TYR A 1 2.62 21.45 2.62
C TYR A 1 4.05 21.03 3.00
N ALA A 2 4.27 19.83 3.59
CA ALA A 2 5.60 19.40 4.06
C ALA A 2 6.67 19.48 2.95
N TYR A 3 6.36 18.95 1.77
CA TYR A 3 7.26 18.99 0.62
C TYR A 3 7.63 20.43 0.21
N SER A 4 6.67 21.35 0.17
CA SER A 4 6.92 22.77 -0.16
C SER A 4 7.74 23.51 0.91
N LYS A 5 7.89 22.94 2.10
CA LYS A 5 8.72 23.44 3.21
C LYS A 5 10.05 22.69 3.32
N ASN A 6 10.36 21.83 2.36
CA ASN A 6 11.58 21.03 2.36
C ASN A 6 11.72 20.13 3.60
N ILE A 7 10.57 19.64 4.11
CA ILE A 7 10.49 18.72 5.24
C ILE A 7 10.49 17.29 4.70
N ALA A 8 11.33 16.43 5.24
CA ALA A 8 11.37 15.01 4.88
C ALA A 8 10.06 14.32 5.24
N ILE A 9 9.51 13.55 4.29
CA ILE A 9 8.28 12.77 4.46
C ILE A 9 8.62 11.29 4.46
N PHE A 10 8.27 10.60 5.53
CA PHE A 10 8.39 9.14 5.64
C PHE A 10 7.00 8.52 5.54
N ASN A 11 6.79 7.67 4.53
CA ASN A 11 5.55 6.91 4.39
C ASN A 11 5.72 5.53 5.03
N ALA A 12 4.91 5.21 6.02
CA ALA A 12 4.94 3.93 6.70
C ALA A 12 3.78 3.02 6.25
N ALA A 13 3.96 1.71 6.45
CA ALA A 13 2.94 0.69 6.20
C ALA A 13 2.35 0.69 4.77
N PRO A 14 3.16 0.63 3.70
CA PRO A 14 2.68 0.68 2.31
C PRO A 14 1.70 -0.44 1.97
N TYR A 15 1.66 -1.49 2.76
CA TYR A 15 0.77 -2.65 2.56
C TYR A 15 -0.55 -2.55 3.34
N ALA A 16 -0.90 -1.38 3.89
CA ALA A 16 -2.13 -1.14 4.65
C ALA A 16 -2.37 -2.21 5.76
N GLY A 17 -1.34 -2.48 6.58
CA GLY A 17 -1.38 -3.49 7.63
C GLY A 17 -1.25 -4.93 7.14
N GLY A 18 -1.07 -5.15 5.84
CA GLY A 18 -0.83 -6.47 5.24
C GLY A 18 -1.85 -6.90 4.18
N VAL A 19 -3.00 -6.24 4.08
CA VAL A 19 -4.03 -6.58 3.09
C VAL A 19 -3.52 -6.48 1.65
N LEU A 20 -2.69 -5.50 1.35
CA LEU A 20 -2.09 -5.32 0.02
C LEU A 20 -0.84 -6.18 -0.23
N ALA A 21 -0.32 -6.88 0.78
CA ALA A 21 0.75 -7.86 0.59
C ALA A 21 0.23 -9.29 0.45
N LYS A 22 -0.88 -9.61 1.13
CA LYS A 22 -1.45 -10.97 1.23
C LYS A 22 -2.70 -11.16 0.38
N GLY A 23 -3.31 -10.08 -0.09
CA GLY A 23 -4.57 -10.07 -0.79
C GLY A 23 -5.80 -9.95 0.15
N PRO A 24 -6.87 -9.24 -0.29
CA PRO A 24 -8.04 -8.93 0.53
C PRO A 24 -8.87 -10.16 0.92
N ASP A 25 -8.80 -11.24 0.15
CA ASP A 25 -9.52 -12.47 0.48
C ASP A 25 -8.76 -13.34 1.50
N ASN A 26 -7.44 -13.21 1.56
CA ASN A 26 -6.59 -13.94 2.49
C ASN A 26 -6.34 -13.19 3.80
N PHE A 27 -6.47 -11.86 3.80
CA PHE A 27 -6.18 -11.04 4.96
C PHE A 27 -7.14 -9.85 5.03
N LYS A 28 -8.03 -9.87 6.02
CA LYS A 28 -9.14 -8.92 6.16
C LYS A 28 -8.89 -7.83 7.21
N LYS A 29 -7.64 -7.45 7.44
CA LYS A 29 -7.29 -6.36 8.37
C LYS A 29 -6.63 -5.21 7.62
N VAL A 30 -7.04 -3.98 7.94
CA VAL A 30 -6.42 -2.75 7.50
C VAL A 30 -5.97 -1.99 8.74
N THR A 31 -4.71 -1.58 8.80
CA THR A 31 -4.14 -0.85 9.94
C THR A 31 -4.48 -1.47 11.31
N TYR A 32 -4.31 -2.80 11.41
CA TYR A 32 -4.56 -3.60 12.64
C TYR A 32 -6.03 -3.75 13.07
N GLN A 33 -6.97 -3.25 12.29
CA GLN A 33 -8.41 -3.37 12.53
C GLN A 33 -9.05 -4.26 11.46
N ASP A 34 -10.21 -4.82 11.75
CA ASP A 34 -11.00 -5.52 10.75
C ASP A 34 -11.42 -4.53 9.65
N ALA A 35 -11.13 -4.90 8.40
CA ALA A 35 -11.45 -4.06 7.27
C ALA A 35 -12.97 -4.01 7.03
N THR A 36 -13.50 -2.83 6.77
CA THR A 36 -14.87 -2.69 6.28
C THR A 36 -15.00 -3.32 4.88
N GLU A 37 -16.20 -3.75 4.52
CA GLU A 37 -16.44 -4.30 3.18
C GLU A 37 -16.14 -3.29 2.07
N GLU A 38 -16.34 -2.00 2.32
CA GLU A 38 -15.93 -0.92 1.42
C GLU A 38 -14.42 -0.97 1.14
N LYS A 39 -13.59 -1.03 2.18
CA LYS A 39 -12.12 -1.11 2.04
C LYS A 39 -11.67 -2.39 1.34
N LEU A 40 -12.31 -3.52 1.64
CA LEU A 40 -12.03 -4.79 0.96
C LEU A 40 -12.42 -4.75 -0.51
N THR A 41 -13.53 -4.10 -0.85
CA THR A 41 -13.95 -3.91 -2.25
C THR A 41 -12.93 -3.10 -3.03
N LEU A 42 -12.47 -1.96 -2.48
CA LEU A 42 -11.41 -1.17 -3.11
C LEU A 42 -10.11 -1.97 -3.29
N ALA A 43 -9.73 -2.77 -2.30
CA ALA A 43 -8.54 -3.63 -2.40
C ALA A 43 -8.70 -4.73 -3.47
N ARG A 44 -9.90 -5.30 -3.63
CA ARG A 44 -10.20 -6.28 -4.70
C ARG A 44 -10.17 -5.65 -6.09
N GLU A 45 -10.67 -4.43 -6.25
CA GLU A 45 -10.58 -3.69 -7.52
C GLU A 45 -9.12 -3.44 -7.88
N PHE A 46 -8.31 -3.02 -6.93
CA PHE A 46 -6.87 -2.86 -7.13
C PHE A 46 -6.20 -4.19 -7.49
N GLU A 47 -6.47 -5.27 -6.77
CA GLU A 47 -5.94 -6.60 -7.06
C GLU A 47 -6.36 -7.11 -8.45
N LYS A 48 -7.58 -6.81 -8.90
CA LYS A 48 -8.07 -7.17 -10.23
C LYS A 48 -7.24 -6.52 -11.33
N VAL A 49 -6.90 -5.24 -11.20
CA VAL A 49 -6.01 -4.55 -12.14
C VAL A 49 -4.60 -5.14 -12.08
N CYS A 50 -4.10 -5.45 -10.89
CA CYS A 50 -2.81 -6.12 -10.73
C CYS A 50 -2.76 -7.46 -11.50
N LYS A 51 -3.78 -8.30 -11.34
CA LYS A 51 -3.90 -9.60 -12.05
C LYS A 51 -3.97 -9.41 -13.56
N LYS A 52 -4.74 -8.43 -14.05
CA LYS A 52 -4.86 -8.12 -15.48
C LYS A 52 -3.51 -7.79 -16.12
N HIS A 53 -2.65 -7.08 -15.41
CA HIS A 53 -1.33 -6.65 -15.88
C HIS A 53 -0.19 -7.59 -15.46
N ASN A 54 -0.50 -8.71 -14.83
CA ASN A 54 0.49 -9.64 -14.27
C ASN A 54 1.47 -8.95 -13.30
N VAL A 55 0.97 -8.07 -12.46
CA VAL A 55 1.70 -7.36 -11.41
C VAL A 55 1.34 -7.94 -10.05
N GLU A 56 2.32 -8.22 -9.20
CA GLU A 56 2.05 -8.61 -7.83
C GLU A 56 1.46 -7.43 -7.03
N LEU A 57 0.40 -7.70 -6.27
CA LEU A 57 -0.30 -6.68 -5.48
C LEU A 57 0.64 -5.92 -4.54
N GLY A 58 1.53 -6.64 -3.83
CA GLY A 58 2.52 -6.03 -2.95
C GLY A 58 3.55 -5.18 -3.70
N ALA A 59 3.95 -5.59 -4.91
CA ALA A 59 4.84 -4.79 -5.74
C ALA A 59 4.18 -3.46 -6.14
N ALA A 60 2.93 -3.51 -6.57
CA ALA A 60 2.17 -2.31 -6.91
C ALA A 60 2.00 -1.39 -5.69
N ALA A 61 1.63 -1.93 -4.55
CA ALA A 61 1.44 -1.16 -3.31
C ALA A 61 2.74 -0.48 -2.83
N LEU A 62 3.86 -1.20 -2.86
CA LEU A 62 5.17 -0.65 -2.48
C LEU A 62 5.61 0.44 -3.46
N GLN A 63 5.56 0.15 -4.76
CA GLN A 63 6.02 1.10 -5.78
C GLN A 63 5.12 2.33 -5.90
N PHE A 64 3.83 2.24 -5.53
CA PHE A 64 2.97 3.42 -5.44
C PHE A 64 3.55 4.46 -4.49
N SER A 65 4.07 4.03 -3.35
CA SER A 65 4.78 4.91 -2.41
C SER A 65 6.14 5.38 -2.94
N LEU A 66 6.93 4.47 -3.51
CA LEU A 66 8.29 4.78 -4.00
C LEU A 66 8.30 5.74 -5.21
N LYS A 67 7.23 5.76 -6.01
CA LYS A 67 7.10 6.66 -7.18
C LYS A 67 6.78 8.10 -6.81
N ASP A 68 6.24 8.37 -5.63
CA ASP A 68 5.89 9.73 -5.23
C ASP A 68 7.14 10.50 -4.80
N LYS A 69 7.56 11.44 -5.64
CA LYS A 69 8.75 12.26 -5.42
C LYS A 69 8.71 13.10 -4.14
N ARG A 70 7.53 13.24 -3.54
CA ARG A 70 7.36 13.96 -2.26
C ARG A 70 7.74 13.09 -1.07
N ILE A 71 7.76 11.77 -1.24
CA ILE A 71 8.12 10.81 -0.20
C ILE A 71 9.62 10.60 -0.21
N THR A 72 10.26 10.92 0.91
CA THR A 72 11.70 10.80 1.09
C THR A 72 12.12 9.35 1.30
N SER A 73 11.33 8.58 2.06
CA SER A 73 11.57 7.16 2.33
C SER A 73 10.28 6.43 2.65
N THR A 74 10.22 5.15 2.28
CA THR A 74 9.10 4.25 2.60
C THR A 74 9.56 3.21 3.62
N ILE A 75 8.83 3.10 4.73
CA ILE A 75 9.15 2.18 5.83
C ILE A 75 8.26 0.94 5.72
N CYS A 76 8.90 -0.21 5.46
CA CYS A 76 8.24 -1.51 5.40
C CYS A 76 8.52 -2.31 6.66
N GLY A 77 7.48 -2.84 7.32
CA GLY A 77 7.63 -3.84 8.36
C GLY A 77 8.12 -5.16 7.77
N VAL A 78 9.10 -5.78 8.42
CA VAL A 78 9.65 -7.08 8.03
C VAL A 78 9.72 -7.99 9.26
N THR A 79 9.43 -9.28 9.07
CA THR A 79 9.42 -10.28 10.15
C THR A 79 10.34 -11.46 9.86
N SER A 80 10.90 -11.54 8.66
CA SER A 80 11.83 -12.61 8.24
C SER A 80 12.74 -12.15 7.12
N VAL A 81 13.78 -12.91 6.83
CA VAL A 81 14.71 -12.68 5.71
C VAL A 81 13.96 -12.72 4.39
N GLU A 82 13.06 -13.69 4.22
CA GLU A 82 12.25 -13.86 3.00
C GLU A 82 11.37 -12.62 2.74
N SER A 83 10.87 -11.96 3.79
CA SER A 83 10.09 -10.73 3.62
C SER A 83 10.95 -9.55 3.18
N ILE A 84 12.23 -9.50 3.57
CA ILE A 84 13.19 -8.50 3.08
C ILE A 84 13.47 -8.73 1.59
N GLU A 85 13.81 -9.97 1.21
CA GLU A 85 14.09 -10.34 -0.17
C GLU A 85 12.89 -10.06 -1.09
N LYS A 86 11.69 -10.36 -0.60
CA LYS A 86 10.45 -10.09 -1.32
C LYS A 86 10.22 -8.59 -1.51
N ASN A 87 10.43 -7.77 -0.48
CA ASN A 87 10.35 -6.32 -0.59
C ASN A 87 11.34 -5.76 -1.60
N LEU A 88 12.58 -6.27 -1.63
CA LEU A 88 13.59 -5.85 -2.60
C LEU A 88 13.19 -6.26 -4.04
N THR A 89 12.67 -7.46 -4.22
CA THR A 89 12.14 -7.92 -5.50
C THR A 89 10.99 -7.03 -5.97
N TRP A 90 10.04 -6.73 -5.10
CA TRP A 90 8.90 -5.86 -5.40
C TRP A 90 9.32 -4.43 -5.73
N ALA A 91 10.27 -3.87 -4.98
CA ALA A 91 10.79 -2.52 -5.24
C ALA A 91 11.44 -2.39 -6.62
N ASN A 92 12.06 -3.47 -7.12
CA ASN A 92 12.76 -3.50 -8.40
C ASN A 92 11.94 -4.10 -9.56
N SER A 93 10.70 -4.52 -9.31
CA SER A 93 9.82 -5.07 -10.36
C SER A 93 9.51 -4.02 -11.41
N LYS A 94 9.53 -4.43 -12.69
CA LYS A 94 9.13 -3.55 -13.79
C LYS A 94 7.61 -3.52 -13.89
N ILE A 95 7.04 -2.36 -13.67
CA ILE A 95 5.59 -2.11 -13.80
C ILE A 95 5.38 -1.06 -14.88
N SER A 96 4.51 -1.37 -15.85
CA SER A 96 4.28 -0.51 -17.03
C SER A 96 3.53 0.78 -16.68
N ASP A 97 3.71 1.81 -17.51
CA ASP A 97 2.96 3.05 -17.37
C ASP A 97 1.46 2.85 -17.65
N GLU A 98 1.08 1.87 -18.48
CA GLU A 98 -0.31 1.49 -18.73
C GLU A 98 -1.00 1.02 -17.45
N PHE A 99 -0.30 0.21 -16.63
CA PHE A 99 -0.78 -0.20 -15.31
C PHE A 99 -1.06 1.02 -14.43
N TRP A 100 -0.10 1.94 -14.32
CA TRP A 100 -0.24 3.13 -13.48
C TRP A 100 -1.36 4.04 -13.95
N ASN A 101 -1.54 4.18 -15.26
CA ASN A 101 -2.65 4.93 -15.86
C ASN A 101 -4.01 4.29 -15.54
N GLU A 102 -4.10 2.97 -15.48
CA GLU A 102 -5.33 2.27 -15.10
C GLU A 102 -5.62 2.42 -13.60
N ILE A 103 -4.60 2.23 -12.74
CA ILE A 103 -4.71 2.43 -11.29
C ILE A 103 -5.16 3.84 -10.93
N SER A 104 -4.68 4.86 -11.63
CA SER A 104 -5.06 6.26 -11.36
C SER A 104 -6.54 6.57 -11.58
N LYS A 105 -7.28 5.67 -12.24
CA LYS A 105 -8.72 5.79 -12.51
C LYS A 105 -9.59 5.05 -11.50
N LEU A 106 -8.99 4.25 -10.62
CA LEU A 106 -9.73 3.53 -9.59
C LEU A 106 -10.28 4.50 -8.54
N SER A 107 -11.41 4.12 -7.98
CA SER A 107 -11.96 4.78 -6.80
C SER A 107 -11.04 4.61 -5.60
N TYR A 108 -11.02 5.59 -4.73
CA TYR A 108 -10.25 5.54 -3.48
C TYR A 108 -11.05 6.20 -2.35
N SER A 109 -10.73 5.82 -1.12
CA SER A 109 -11.29 6.45 0.08
C SER A 109 -10.34 7.52 0.61
N ASN A 110 -10.90 8.68 0.98
CA ASN A 110 -10.18 9.73 1.70
C ASN A 110 -10.30 9.59 3.22
N ASN A 111 -11.00 8.57 3.70
CA ASN A 111 -11.17 8.35 5.13
C ASN A 111 -9.86 7.86 5.74
N ASP A 112 -9.34 8.64 6.68
CA ASP A 112 -8.19 8.22 7.48
C ASP A 112 -8.62 7.05 8.40
N PRO A 113 -8.04 5.86 8.23
CA PRO A 113 -8.40 4.69 9.05
C PRO A 113 -8.01 4.85 10.53
N GLU A 114 -7.20 5.84 10.89
CA GLU A 114 -6.75 6.11 12.24
C GLU A 114 -7.43 7.35 12.87
N ALA A 115 -8.28 8.09 12.12
CA ALA A 115 -8.88 9.35 12.58
C ALA A 115 -9.67 9.20 13.89
N ASP A 116 -10.37 8.08 14.05
CA ASP A 116 -11.24 7.82 15.21
C ASP A 116 -10.60 6.86 16.21
N ARG A 117 -9.32 6.53 16.04
CA ARG A 117 -8.64 5.58 16.91
C ARG A 117 -8.29 6.23 18.26
N VAL A 118 -8.91 5.71 19.32
CA VAL A 118 -8.53 6.07 20.68
C VAL A 118 -7.32 5.24 21.10
N PHE A 119 -6.22 5.91 21.40
CA PHE A 119 -5.04 5.24 21.94
C PHE A 119 -5.31 4.84 23.38
N THR A 120 -5.28 3.54 23.66
CA THR A 120 -5.26 2.99 25.00
C THR A 120 -3.84 2.56 25.33
N ALA A 121 -3.18 3.25 26.25
CA ALA A 121 -1.89 2.80 26.77
C ALA A 121 -2.08 1.43 27.42
N GLY A 122 -1.29 0.44 26.99
CA GLY A 122 -1.23 -0.89 27.61
C GLY A 122 -0.42 -0.88 28.91
#